data_ba9d0c0924dba197c52a470495bb56b1
#
_entry.id   ba9d0c0924dba197c52a470495bb56b1
#
_cell.length_a   1.000
_cell.length_b   1.000
_cell.length_c   1.000
_cell.angle_alpha   90.00
_cell.angle_beta   90.00
_cell.angle_gamma   90.00
#
_symmetry.space_group_name_H-M   'P 1'
#
loop_
_entity.id
_entity.type
_entity.pdbx_description
1 polymer ?
#
loop_
_entity_poly.entity_id
_entity_poly.type
_entity_poly.pdbx_seq_one_letter_code
_entity_poly.pdbx_strand_id
1 'polypeptide(L)'
;FGLKGALASGLSYDISAAYGENQIDYFLYNTINASMGPDSPTQFDAGGLRQQEFNLNADFQTQHDTSLLFSRPINLAFGLESRLERYTIAEGEPASYEIGPGAADGLTSGSNGFPGYTLDQAKTYDQSNGAAYIDAETRPDENVQLGVALRLEEFDTFGSTLNGKLSYRKDLLEGFALRTTVSTGFKAPTPAQL
;
A
#
# COMPACT_ATOMS: atom_id res chain seq x y z
N PHE A 1 11.41 -8.27 -10.34
CA PHE A 1 12.79 -8.42 -10.80
C PHE A 1 13.69 -7.60 -9.90
N GLY A 2 14.92 -8.09 -9.64
CA GLY A 2 15.85 -7.34 -8.80
C GLY A 2 17.30 -7.68 -9.07
N LEU A 3 18.18 -6.80 -8.62
CA LEU A 3 19.62 -6.95 -8.63
C LEU A 3 20.14 -6.68 -7.21
N LYS A 4 20.79 -7.67 -6.61
CA LYS A 4 21.37 -7.58 -5.27
C LYS A 4 22.85 -7.91 -5.31
N GLY A 5 23.64 -7.16 -4.55
CA GLY A 5 25.06 -7.39 -4.49
C GLY A 5 25.75 -6.59 -3.39
N ALA A 6 27.07 -6.71 -3.36
CA ALA A 6 27.94 -5.92 -2.50
C ALA A 6 29.15 -5.40 -3.28
N LEU A 7 29.50 -4.15 -3.03
CA LEU A 7 30.70 -3.53 -3.59
C LEU A 7 31.93 -3.84 -2.72
N ALA A 8 33.11 -3.71 -3.29
CA ALA A 8 34.37 -3.89 -2.56
C ALA A 8 34.54 -2.91 -1.37
N SER A 9 33.80 -1.79 -1.39
CA SER A 9 33.74 -0.81 -0.28
C SER A 9 32.94 -1.27 0.94
N GLY A 10 32.29 -2.44 0.89
CA GLY A 10 31.39 -2.93 1.96
C GLY A 10 29.95 -2.41 1.85
N LEU A 11 29.62 -1.60 0.83
CA LEU A 11 28.26 -1.18 0.54
C LEU A 11 27.50 -2.33 -0.14
N SER A 12 26.46 -2.84 0.48
CA SER A 12 25.49 -3.75 -0.15
C SER A 12 24.33 -2.95 -0.76
N TYR A 13 23.76 -3.49 -1.81
CA TYR A 13 22.62 -2.89 -2.50
C TYR A 13 21.60 -3.95 -2.90
N ASP A 14 20.33 -3.53 -2.96
CA ASP A 14 19.20 -4.27 -3.49
C ASP A 14 18.34 -3.29 -4.29
N ILE A 15 18.30 -3.48 -5.62
CA ILE A 15 17.50 -2.65 -6.52
C ILE A 15 16.46 -3.55 -7.14
N SER A 16 15.19 -3.21 -6.98
CA SER A 16 14.10 -4.07 -7.40
C SER A 16 12.96 -3.30 -8.07
N ALA A 17 12.27 -3.99 -8.97
CA ALA A 17 11.03 -3.56 -9.58
C ALA A 17 9.98 -4.68 -9.40
N ALA A 18 8.81 -4.32 -8.91
CA ALA A 18 7.69 -5.24 -8.72
C ALA A 18 6.42 -4.69 -9.37
N TYR A 19 5.63 -5.58 -9.94
CA TYR A 19 4.30 -5.29 -10.43
C TYR A 19 3.32 -6.31 -9.85
N GLY A 20 2.21 -5.81 -9.34
CA GLY A 20 1.11 -6.61 -8.83
C GLY A 20 -0.20 -6.16 -9.41
N GLU A 21 -1.11 -7.10 -9.63
CA GLU A 21 -2.47 -6.84 -10.11
C GLU A 21 -3.44 -7.76 -9.41
N ASN A 22 -4.60 -7.21 -9.06
CA ASN A 22 -5.76 -7.94 -8.58
C ASN A 22 -6.99 -7.45 -9.33
N GLN A 23 -7.81 -8.38 -9.83
CA GLN A 23 -9.05 -8.08 -10.56
C GLN A 23 -10.18 -8.95 -10.04
N ILE A 24 -11.36 -8.37 -9.90
CA ILE A 24 -12.60 -9.01 -9.52
C ILE A 24 -13.67 -8.57 -10.50
N ASP A 25 -14.29 -9.52 -11.20
CA ASP A 25 -15.44 -9.28 -12.07
C ASP A 25 -16.67 -9.93 -11.43
N TYR A 26 -17.79 -9.19 -11.41
CA TYR A 26 -19.03 -9.60 -10.74
C TYR A 26 -20.06 -10.05 -11.76
N PHE A 27 -20.34 -11.33 -11.77
CA PHE A 27 -21.40 -11.92 -12.58
C PHE A 27 -22.49 -12.52 -11.69
N LEU A 28 -23.74 -12.16 -11.96
CA LEU A 28 -24.91 -12.67 -11.24
C LEU A 28 -25.71 -13.58 -12.15
N TYR A 29 -26.23 -14.63 -11.58
CA TYR A 29 -27.02 -15.65 -12.29
C TYR A 29 -28.29 -15.98 -11.50
N ASN A 30 -29.36 -16.38 -12.22
CA ASN A 30 -30.63 -16.76 -11.63
C ASN A 30 -31.24 -15.68 -10.70
N THR A 31 -31.13 -14.43 -11.12
CA THR A 31 -31.67 -13.27 -10.40
C THR A 31 -32.39 -12.35 -11.38
N ILE A 32 -33.00 -11.28 -10.89
CA ILE A 32 -33.71 -10.29 -11.71
C ILE A 32 -33.43 -8.87 -11.23
N ASN A 33 -33.65 -7.89 -12.10
CA ASN A 33 -33.90 -6.49 -11.75
C ASN A 33 -35.41 -6.32 -11.67
N ALA A 34 -35.98 -6.35 -10.46
CA ALA A 34 -37.42 -6.33 -10.25
C ALA A 34 -38.10 -5.11 -10.88
N SER A 35 -37.44 -3.95 -10.90
CA SER A 35 -38.01 -2.74 -11.48
C SER A 35 -38.21 -2.81 -12.99
N MET A 36 -37.51 -3.68 -13.70
CA MET A 36 -37.69 -3.92 -15.15
C MET A 36 -38.91 -4.82 -15.46
N GLY A 37 -39.44 -5.50 -14.44
CA GLY A 37 -40.56 -6.42 -14.64
C GLY A 37 -40.25 -7.59 -15.55
N PRO A 38 -41.18 -7.95 -16.50
CA PRO A 38 -40.97 -9.09 -17.39
C PRO A 38 -39.79 -8.99 -18.34
N ASP A 39 -39.29 -7.78 -18.58
CA ASP A 39 -38.18 -7.50 -19.49
C ASP A 39 -36.80 -7.65 -18.82
N SER A 40 -36.79 -7.99 -17.53
CA SER A 40 -35.54 -8.21 -16.80
C SER A 40 -34.78 -9.42 -17.31
N PRO A 41 -33.46 -9.29 -17.62
CA PRO A 41 -32.58 -10.44 -17.76
C PRO A 41 -32.53 -11.27 -16.46
N THR A 42 -32.03 -12.50 -16.56
CA THR A 42 -31.80 -13.38 -15.39
C THR A 42 -30.31 -13.62 -15.10
N GLN A 43 -29.45 -12.97 -15.89
CA GLN A 43 -28.00 -12.98 -15.75
C GLN A 43 -27.51 -11.56 -15.98
N PHE A 44 -26.50 -11.14 -15.22
CA PHE A 44 -25.97 -9.80 -15.26
C PHE A 44 -24.45 -9.79 -15.15
N ASP A 45 -23.82 -8.94 -15.96
CA ASP A 45 -22.48 -8.43 -15.71
C ASP A 45 -22.62 -7.17 -14.84
N ALA A 46 -22.23 -7.25 -13.59
CA ALA A 46 -22.35 -6.14 -12.65
C ALA A 46 -21.08 -5.25 -12.60
N GLY A 47 -20.16 -5.44 -13.55
CA GLY A 47 -18.90 -4.72 -13.63
C GLY A 47 -17.81 -5.34 -12.76
N GLY A 48 -16.78 -4.58 -12.48
CA GLY A 48 -15.61 -5.14 -11.79
C GLY A 48 -14.73 -4.10 -11.12
N LEU A 49 -13.77 -4.60 -10.36
CA LEU A 49 -12.74 -3.83 -9.68
C LEU A 49 -11.37 -4.33 -10.11
N ARG A 50 -10.46 -3.41 -10.37
CA ARG A 50 -9.07 -3.75 -10.70
C ARG A 50 -8.14 -2.85 -9.91
N GLN A 51 -7.18 -3.46 -9.23
CA GLN A 51 -6.09 -2.77 -8.56
C GLN A 51 -4.76 -3.20 -9.18
N GLN A 52 -3.94 -2.23 -9.52
CA GLN A 52 -2.60 -2.41 -10.06
C GLN A 52 -1.62 -1.62 -9.22
N GLU A 53 -0.44 -2.19 -8.99
CA GLU A 53 0.63 -1.55 -8.24
C GLU A 53 1.97 -1.82 -8.94
N PHE A 54 2.76 -0.77 -9.12
CA PHE A 54 4.12 -0.84 -9.60
C PHE A 54 5.05 -0.18 -8.59
N ASN A 55 6.05 -0.93 -8.13
CA ASN A 55 7.04 -0.47 -7.16
C ASN A 55 8.45 -0.51 -7.74
N LEU A 56 9.22 0.54 -7.49
CA LEU A 56 10.67 0.59 -7.66
C LEU A 56 11.30 0.84 -6.31
N ASN A 57 12.28 0.03 -5.93
CA ASN A 57 13.03 0.18 -4.69
C ASN A 57 14.53 0.16 -4.99
N ALA A 58 15.27 0.98 -4.25
CA ALA A 58 16.73 0.98 -4.24
C ALA A 58 17.19 1.10 -2.78
N ASP A 59 17.62 -0.02 -2.22
CA ASP A 59 18.02 -0.16 -0.83
C ASP A 59 19.52 -0.36 -0.72
N PHE A 60 20.14 0.37 0.19
CA PHE A 60 21.58 0.34 0.44
C PHE A 60 21.85 0.11 1.92
N GLN A 61 22.87 -0.66 2.21
CA GLN A 61 23.33 -0.91 3.57
C GLN A 61 24.84 -0.93 3.64
N THR A 62 25.39 -0.29 4.68
CA THR A 62 26.82 -0.26 4.94
C THR A 62 27.10 -0.21 6.42
N GLN A 63 28.33 -0.54 6.81
CA GLN A 63 28.83 -0.35 8.17
C GLN A 63 29.91 0.71 8.15
N HIS A 64 29.81 1.65 9.08
CA HIS A 64 30.81 2.68 9.26
C HIS A 64 31.50 2.51 10.62
N ASP A 65 32.83 2.36 10.60
CA ASP A 65 33.61 2.25 11.80
C ASP A 65 33.69 3.62 12.51
N THR A 66 33.25 3.63 13.76
CA THR A 66 33.17 4.82 14.61
C THR A 66 33.91 4.61 15.93
N SER A 67 35.01 3.88 15.89
CA SER A 67 35.82 3.52 17.06
C SER A 67 36.19 4.68 17.99
N LEU A 68 36.10 5.94 17.51
CA LEU A 68 36.29 7.15 18.32
C LEU A 68 35.08 7.53 19.19
N LEU A 69 33.86 7.08 18.85
CA LEU A 69 32.62 7.50 19.48
C LEU A 69 31.87 6.34 20.13
N PHE A 70 31.94 5.14 19.54
CA PHE A 70 31.19 3.97 19.97
C PHE A 70 32.07 2.72 19.95
N SER A 71 31.76 1.77 20.82
CA SER A 71 32.49 0.48 20.92
C SER A 71 32.25 -0.43 19.71
N ARG A 72 31.26 -0.16 18.90
CA ARG A 72 30.86 -0.93 17.72
C ARG A 72 30.57 -0.02 16.55
N PRO A 73 30.73 -0.49 15.29
CA PRO A 73 30.39 0.27 14.11
C PRO A 73 28.91 0.66 14.08
N ILE A 74 28.60 1.74 13.34
CA ILE A 74 27.23 2.09 13.01
C ILE A 74 26.81 1.33 11.76
N ASN A 75 25.69 0.62 11.82
CA ASN A 75 25.00 0.07 10.67
C ASN A 75 24.11 1.18 10.08
N LEU A 76 24.33 1.51 8.82
CA LEU A 76 23.52 2.48 8.08
C LEU A 76 22.76 1.75 6.99
N ALA A 77 21.44 1.96 6.95
CA ALA A 77 20.59 1.59 5.84
C ALA A 77 19.91 2.84 5.29
N PHE A 78 19.84 2.98 3.99
CA PHE A 78 19.15 4.08 3.34
C PHE A 78 18.63 3.63 1.98
N GLY A 79 17.58 4.28 1.50
CA GLY A 79 16.97 3.88 0.25
C GLY A 79 16.01 4.89 -0.30
N LEU A 80 15.59 4.59 -1.53
CA LEU A 80 14.58 5.30 -2.29
C LEU A 80 13.51 4.32 -2.72
N GLU A 81 12.26 4.78 -2.71
CA GLU A 81 11.10 4.03 -3.17
C GLU A 81 10.27 4.91 -4.09
N SER A 82 9.72 4.32 -5.15
CA SER A 82 8.67 4.94 -5.95
C SER A 82 7.56 3.95 -6.17
N ARG A 83 6.32 4.37 -5.91
CA ARG A 83 5.14 3.53 -6.05
C ARG A 83 4.11 4.23 -6.92
N LEU A 84 3.53 3.49 -7.84
CA LEU A 84 2.40 3.88 -8.66
C LEU A 84 1.26 2.91 -8.38
N GLU A 85 0.12 3.44 -7.98
CA GLU A 85 -1.08 2.67 -7.72
C GLU A 85 -2.20 3.13 -8.64
N ARG A 86 -2.95 2.18 -9.18
CA ARG A 86 -4.14 2.42 -9.99
C ARG A 86 -5.28 1.56 -9.49
N TYR A 87 -6.43 2.19 -9.28
CA TYR A 87 -7.66 1.52 -8.95
C TYR A 87 -8.74 1.88 -9.95
N THR A 88 -9.33 0.86 -10.58
CA THR A 88 -10.37 1.04 -11.60
C THR A 88 -11.65 0.35 -11.15
N ILE A 89 -12.76 1.08 -11.25
CA ILE A 89 -14.12 0.57 -11.15
C ILE A 89 -14.63 0.49 -12.59
N ALA A 90 -14.95 -0.73 -13.05
CA ALA A 90 -15.53 -0.97 -14.35
C ALA A 90 -17.06 -0.96 -14.24
N GLU A 91 -17.72 -0.29 -15.18
CA GLU A 91 -19.17 -0.26 -15.30
C GLU A 91 -19.74 -1.68 -15.51
N GLY A 92 -20.88 -1.96 -14.89
CA GLY A 92 -21.70 -3.12 -15.23
C GLY A 92 -22.55 -2.88 -16.47
N GLU A 93 -23.21 -3.92 -16.98
CA GLU A 93 -24.21 -3.72 -18.03
C GLU A 93 -25.40 -2.89 -17.50
N PRO A 94 -26.02 -2.03 -18.30
CA PRO A 94 -27.13 -1.15 -17.86
C PRO A 94 -28.25 -1.87 -17.12
N ALA A 95 -28.66 -3.06 -17.57
CA ALA A 95 -29.69 -3.84 -16.91
C ALA A 95 -29.38 -4.21 -15.46
N SER A 96 -28.07 -4.25 -15.08
CA SER A 96 -27.62 -4.58 -13.73
C SER A 96 -27.86 -3.45 -12.71
N TYR A 97 -28.04 -2.19 -13.15
CA TYR A 97 -28.24 -1.03 -12.28
C TYR A 97 -29.39 -0.11 -12.69
N GLU A 98 -29.98 -0.32 -13.88
CA GLU A 98 -31.04 0.55 -14.42
C GLU A 98 -32.28 0.58 -13.52
N ILE A 99 -32.91 1.76 -13.46
CA ILE A 99 -34.19 1.98 -12.79
C ILE A 99 -35.29 1.78 -13.82
N GLY A 100 -35.94 0.60 -13.75
CA GLY A 100 -37.06 0.28 -14.62
C GLY A 100 -38.38 0.91 -14.17
N PRO A 101 -39.45 0.81 -15.01
CA PRO A 101 -40.75 1.43 -14.74
C PRO A 101 -41.42 0.94 -13.44
N GLY A 102 -41.19 -0.29 -13.01
CA GLY A 102 -41.74 -0.84 -11.78
C GLY A 102 -41.19 -0.19 -10.51
N ALA A 103 -40.18 0.64 -10.60
CA ALA A 103 -39.68 1.42 -9.45
C ALA A 103 -40.75 2.41 -8.93
N ALA A 104 -41.62 2.90 -9.81
CA ALA A 104 -42.74 3.77 -9.44
C ALA A 104 -43.77 3.03 -8.54
N ASP A 105 -43.84 1.72 -8.65
CA ASP A 105 -44.68 0.82 -7.84
C ASP A 105 -43.96 0.26 -6.61
N GLY A 106 -42.74 0.78 -6.31
CA GLY A 106 -41.95 0.39 -5.15
C GLY A 106 -41.09 -0.86 -5.35
N LEU A 107 -40.91 -1.34 -6.59
CA LEU A 107 -40.02 -2.46 -6.90
C LEU A 107 -38.57 -2.03 -6.86
N THR A 108 -37.70 -2.91 -6.34
CA THR A 108 -36.26 -2.64 -6.17
C THR A 108 -35.55 -2.55 -7.52
N SER A 109 -34.78 -1.48 -7.73
CA SER A 109 -33.93 -1.28 -8.91
C SER A 109 -32.59 -1.99 -8.80
N GLY A 110 -32.04 -2.32 -9.95
CA GLY A 110 -30.78 -3.07 -10.06
C GLY A 110 -30.94 -4.56 -9.85
N SER A 111 -29.92 -5.32 -10.26
CA SER A 111 -29.89 -6.78 -10.07
C SER A 111 -29.94 -7.14 -8.59
N ASN A 112 -30.81 -8.08 -8.23
CA ASN A 112 -31.00 -8.49 -6.84
C ASN A 112 -29.75 -9.26 -6.37
N GLY A 113 -29.28 -8.89 -5.18
CA GLY A 113 -28.06 -9.44 -4.57
C GLY A 113 -26.86 -8.49 -4.66
N PHE A 114 -26.57 -7.95 -5.83
CA PHE A 114 -25.54 -6.93 -6.04
C PHE A 114 -25.90 -6.06 -7.26
N PRO A 115 -26.36 -4.83 -7.08
CA PRO A 115 -26.55 -3.88 -8.16
C PRO A 115 -25.22 -3.58 -8.84
N GLY A 116 -25.20 -3.58 -10.17
CA GLY A 116 -23.98 -3.28 -10.93
C GLY A 116 -23.46 -1.88 -10.67
N TYR A 117 -22.18 -1.69 -10.88
CA TYR A 117 -21.57 -0.36 -10.89
C TYR A 117 -22.13 0.47 -12.03
N THR A 118 -22.59 1.67 -11.72
CA THR A 118 -23.15 2.60 -12.71
C THR A 118 -22.04 3.30 -13.47
N LEU A 119 -22.39 3.91 -14.62
CA LEU A 119 -21.49 4.76 -15.40
C LEU A 119 -20.87 5.88 -14.56
N ASP A 120 -21.64 6.47 -13.62
CA ASP A 120 -21.15 7.54 -12.75
C ASP A 120 -20.15 7.05 -11.70
N GLN A 121 -20.21 5.78 -11.33
CA GLN A 121 -19.28 5.12 -10.42
C GLN A 121 -18.03 4.60 -11.15
N ALA A 122 -18.15 4.32 -12.45
CA ALA A 122 -17.05 3.82 -13.27
C ALA A 122 -15.98 4.88 -13.43
N LYS A 123 -14.80 4.62 -12.82
CA LYS A 123 -13.70 5.58 -12.80
C LYS A 123 -12.36 4.88 -12.54
N THR A 124 -11.31 5.53 -13.00
CA THR A 124 -9.93 5.16 -12.65
C THR A 124 -9.35 6.22 -11.74
N TYR A 125 -8.75 5.77 -10.64
CA TYR A 125 -8.04 6.57 -9.67
C TYR A 125 -6.57 6.17 -9.70
N ASP A 126 -5.70 7.16 -9.88
CA ASP A 126 -4.25 6.98 -9.85
C ASP A 126 -3.68 7.68 -8.61
N GLN A 127 -2.68 7.09 -8.01
CA GLN A 127 -1.90 7.69 -6.94
C GLN A 127 -0.44 7.33 -7.14
N SER A 128 0.44 8.30 -6.96
CA SER A 128 1.88 8.07 -6.95
C SER A 128 2.51 8.60 -5.67
N ASN A 129 3.54 7.90 -5.21
CA ASN A 129 4.40 8.42 -4.16
C ASN A 129 5.87 8.13 -4.44
N GLY A 130 6.71 9.01 -3.92
CA GLY A 130 8.14 8.81 -3.79
C GLY A 130 8.56 8.89 -2.34
N ALA A 131 9.47 8.04 -1.91
CA ALA A 131 9.97 8.03 -0.55
C ALA A 131 11.48 7.94 -0.50
N ALA A 132 12.07 8.54 0.55
CA ALA A 132 13.46 8.36 0.93
C ALA A 132 13.53 8.04 2.42
N TYR A 133 14.42 7.14 2.80
CA TYR A 133 14.62 6.81 4.20
C TYR A 133 16.09 6.66 4.55
N ILE A 134 16.38 6.84 5.83
CA ILE A 134 17.65 6.50 6.47
C ILE A 134 17.38 5.86 7.82
N ASP A 135 18.11 4.80 8.11
CA ASP A 135 18.12 4.09 9.39
C ASP A 135 19.56 3.95 9.86
N ALA A 136 19.81 4.27 11.10
CA ALA A 136 21.11 4.13 11.75
C ALA A 136 20.97 3.36 13.04
N GLU A 137 21.72 2.26 13.17
CA GLU A 137 21.73 1.43 14.37
C GLU A 137 23.16 1.19 14.85
N THR A 138 23.38 1.32 16.15
CA THR A 138 24.67 1.06 16.77
C THR A 138 24.53 0.46 18.16
N ARG A 139 25.62 -0.07 18.68
CA ARG A 139 25.80 -0.49 20.07
C ARG A 139 26.88 0.36 20.73
N PRO A 140 26.51 1.47 21.39
CA PRO A 140 27.47 2.30 22.13
C PRO A 140 28.23 1.55 23.21
N ASP A 141 27.57 0.55 23.81
CA ASP A 141 28.06 -0.34 24.84
C ASP A 141 27.61 -1.77 24.51
N GLU A 142 28.27 -2.80 25.09
CA GLU A 142 27.92 -4.20 24.87
C GLU A 142 26.48 -4.54 25.26
N ASN A 143 25.94 -3.81 26.25
CA ASN A 143 24.59 -4.00 26.77
C ASN A 143 23.56 -3.02 26.24
N VAL A 144 23.96 -2.06 25.39
CA VAL A 144 23.07 -1.00 24.89
C VAL A 144 23.00 -1.04 23.38
N GLN A 145 21.79 -0.98 22.82
CA GLN A 145 21.51 -0.84 21.40
C GLN A 145 20.65 0.40 21.18
N LEU A 146 21.05 1.25 20.26
CA LEU A 146 20.33 2.44 19.83
C LEU A 146 20.02 2.35 18.35
N GLY A 147 18.82 2.81 17.96
CA GLY A 147 18.43 2.92 16.57
C GLY A 147 17.62 4.19 16.33
N VAL A 148 17.88 4.87 15.21
CA VAL A 148 17.17 6.04 14.73
C VAL A 148 16.81 5.82 13.28
N ALA A 149 15.54 6.04 12.91
CA ALA A 149 15.12 6.00 11.52
C ALA A 149 14.29 7.23 11.17
N LEU A 150 14.45 7.72 9.95
CA LEU A 150 13.66 8.80 9.36
C LEU A 150 13.18 8.35 7.99
N ARG A 151 11.94 8.69 7.65
CA ARG A 151 11.33 8.46 6.34
C ARG A 151 10.55 9.69 5.90
N LEU A 152 10.90 10.21 4.75
CA LEU A 152 10.21 11.27 4.04
C LEU A 152 9.44 10.64 2.88
N GLU A 153 8.17 11.00 2.72
CA GLU A 153 7.33 10.58 1.60
C GLU A 153 6.63 11.80 1.01
N GLU A 154 6.54 11.81 -0.32
CA GLU A 154 5.79 12.79 -1.09
C GLU A 154 4.73 12.05 -1.89
N PHE A 155 3.47 12.46 -1.73
CA PHE A 155 2.32 11.91 -2.43
C PHE A 155 1.74 12.98 -3.36
N ASP A 156 1.36 12.60 -4.55
CA ASP A 156 0.72 13.50 -5.52
C ASP A 156 -0.67 13.99 -5.08
N THR A 157 -1.34 13.24 -4.21
CA THR A 157 -2.73 13.51 -3.81
C THR A 157 -2.85 14.34 -2.55
N PHE A 158 -1.92 14.29 -1.60
CA PHE A 158 -2.04 14.99 -0.30
C PHE A 158 -0.73 15.55 0.27
N GLY A 159 0.38 15.55 -0.52
CA GLY A 159 1.64 16.20 -0.16
C GLY A 159 2.57 15.33 0.68
N SER A 160 3.46 15.98 1.45
CA SER A 160 4.59 15.34 2.11
C SER A 160 4.29 14.87 3.52
N THR A 161 4.90 13.76 3.94
CA THR A 161 4.92 13.27 5.31
C THR A 161 6.33 12.99 5.77
N LEU A 162 6.62 13.26 7.05
CA LEU A 162 7.88 12.93 7.70
C LEU A 162 7.59 12.04 8.91
N ASN A 163 8.15 10.85 8.90
CA ASN A 163 8.03 9.89 9.98
C ASN A 163 9.39 9.60 10.59
N GLY A 164 9.40 9.43 11.92
CA GLY A 164 10.61 9.12 12.67
C GLY A 164 10.39 7.99 13.66
N LYS A 165 11.48 7.29 13.95
CA LYS A 165 11.52 6.20 14.94
C LYS A 165 12.79 6.33 15.76
N LEU A 166 12.66 6.18 17.08
CA LEU A 166 13.76 6.05 18.02
C LEU A 166 13.57 4.77 18.80
N SER A 167 14.59 3.91 18.81
CA SER A 167 14.60 2.65 19.55
C SER A 167 15.78 2.59 20.51
N TYR A 168 15.52 2.07 21.68
CA TYR A 168 16.49 1.83 22.75
C TYR A 168 16.31 0.42 23.30
N ARG A 169 17.41 -0.31 23.47
CA ARG A 169 17.46 -1.57 24.18
C ARG A 169 18.61 -1.56 25.16
N LYS A 170 18.37 -2.05 26.38
CA LYS A 170 19.40 -2.31 27.38
C LYS A 170 19.24 -3.71 27.95
N ASP A 171 20.27 -4.49 27.85
CA ASP A 171 20.40 -5.78 28.53
C ASP A 171 20.79 -5.51 29.98
N LEU A 172 19.88 -5.79 30.93
CA LEU A 172 20.04 -5.46 32.35
C LEU A 172 20.70 -6.58 33.14
N LEU A 173 20.31 -7.81 32.83
CA LEU A 173 20.80 -9.04 33.43
C LEU A 173 20.78 -10.15 32.40
N GLU A 174 21.45 -11.27 32.66
CA GLU A 174 21.36 -12.45 31.81
C GLU A 174 19.90 -12.91 31.66
N GLY A 175 19.41 -12.94 30.40
CA GLY A 175 18.04 -13.29 30.07
C GLY A 175 17.01 -12.18 30.26
N PHE A 176 17.39 -10.97 30.73
CA PHE A 176 16.45 -9.85 30.90
C PHE A 176 16.90 -8.56 30.21
N ALA A 177 16.09 -8.07 29.29
CA ALA A 177 16.33 -6.83 28.53
C ALA A 177 15.13 -5.88 28.59
N LEU A 178 15.40 -4.58 28.72
CA LEU A 178 14.43 -3.50 28.55
C LEU A 178 14.48 -3.01 27.10
N ARG A 179 13.32 -2.89 26.45
CA ARG A 179 13.18 -2.27 25.13
C ARG A 179 12.16 -1.15 25.18
N THR A 180 12.49 -0.05 24.52
CA THR A 180 11.59 1.10 24.36
C THR A 180 11.67 1.58 22.92
N THR A 181 10.53 1.87 22.32
CA THR A 181 10.45 2.45 20.96
C THR A 181 9.41 3.55 20.97
N VAL A 182 9.77 4.68 20.37
CA VAL A 182 8.85 5.79 20.07
C VAL A 182 8.90 6.03 18.57
N SER A 183 7.75 6.10 17.93
CA SER A 183 7.68 6.36 16.48
C SER A 183 6.45 7.17 16.15
N THR A 184 6.57 8.00 15.11
CA THR A 184 5.43 8.56 14.38
C THR A 184 5.09 7.65 13.23
N GLY A 185 3.85 7.68 12.78
CA GLY A 185 3.39 6.90 11.63
C GLY A 185 2.30 7.64 10.88
N PHE A 186 2.23 7.40 9.59
CA PHE A 186 1.21 7.91 8.70
C PHE A 186 0.71 6.76 7.81
N LYS A 187 -0.59 6.70 7.58
CA LYS A 187 -1.18 5.79 6.59
C LYS A 187 -1.91 6.62 5.56
N ALA A 188 -1.42 6.57 4.33
CA ALA A 188 -2.05 7.20 3.19
C ALA A 188 -3.44 6.59 2.93
N PRO A 189 -4.44 7.38 2.49
CA PRO A 189 -5.63 6.86 1.86
C PRO A 189 -5.25 6.04 0.63
N THR A 190 -5.97 4.96 0.39
CA THR A 190 -5.80 4.20 -0.85
C THR A 190 -6.53 4.90 -2.01
N PRO A 191 -6.16 4.64 -3.29
CA PRO A 191 -6.89 5.19 -4.44
C PRO A 191 -8.40 4.90 -4.41
N ALA A 192 -8.81 3.80 -3.78
CA ALA A 192 -10.23 3.45 -3.60
C ALA A 192 -10.96 4.32 -2.55
N GLN A 193 -10.23 5.13 -1.77
CA GLN A 193 -10.77 6.00 -0.72
C GLN A 193 -10.75 7.49 -1.12
N LEU A 194 -10.18 7.78 -2.27
CA LEU A 194 -10.15 9.11 -2.89
C LEU A 194 -11.38 9.32 -3.78
#